data_7436c42d1f7dd29cccd2aa88fbc94c97
#
_entry.id   7436c42d1f7dd29cccd2aa88fbc94c97
#
_cell.length_a   1.000
_cell.length_b   1.000
_cell.length_c   1.000
_cell.angle_alpha   90.00
_cell.angle_beta   90.00
_cell.angle_gamma   90.00
#
_symmetry.space_group_name_H-M   'P 1'
#
loop_
_entity.id
_entity.type
_entity.pdbx_description
1 polymer ?
#
loop_
_entity_poly.entity_id
_entity_poly.type
_entity_poly.pdbx_seq_one_letter_code
_entity_poly.pdbx_strand_id
1 'polypeptide(L)'
;MSEEQAEPRRVLVAEDEGLIRLDIVETLTQAGFEVVGEAADGEEAVELALELEPDLCVMDVKMPKMDGITAAEKILQELSCAVVMLTAFSQTELVERARDAGAMAYVVKPFSPADLIPAIEIALSRHAEIE
;
A
#
# COMPACT_ATOMS: atom_id res chain seq x y z
N MET A 1 -21.66 16.43 10.83
CA MET A 1 -21.90 15.54 9.89
C MET A 1 -21.05 14.35 9.83
N SER A 2 -21.41 13.50 8.97
CA SER A 2 -20.80 12.18 8.98
C SER A 2 -19.33 12.21 8.67
N GLU A 3 -18.84 13.08 7.79
CA GLU A 3 -17.43 13.01 7.48
C GLU A 3 -16.58 13.44 8.64
N GLU A 4 -17.10 14.25 9.55
CA GLU A 4 -16.36 14.60 10.74
C GLU A 4 -16.21 13.42 11.67
N GLN A 5 -17.07 12.43 11.53
CA GLN A 5 -17.06 11.27 12.39
C GLN A 5 -16.57 10.03 11.70
N ALA A 6 -16.20 10.17 10.42
CA ALA A 6 -15.66 9.05 9.68
C ALA A 6 -14.32 8.66 10.30
N GLU A 7 -14.13 7.37 10.48
CA GLU A 7 -12.87 6.88 11.01
C GLU A 7 -11.79 7.02 9.95
N PRO A 8 -10.56 7.27 10.37
CA PRO A 8 -9.46 7.32 9.41
C PRO A 8 -9.29 5.98 8.71
N ARG A 9 -8.86 6.03 7.47
CA ARG A 9 -8.52 4.82 6.74
C ARG A 9 -7.31 4.18 7.38
N ARG A 10 -7.37 2.88 7.53
CA ARG A 10 -6.32 2.08 8.18
C ARG A 10 -5.37 1.56 7.12
N VAL A 11 -4.07 1.78 7.32
CA VAL A 11 -3.06 1.52 6.30
C VAL A 11 -1.96 0.63 6.85
N LEU A 12 -1.58 -0.38 6.07
CA LEU A 12 -0.39 -1.18 6.31
C LEU A 12 0.71 -0.69 5.38
N VAL A 13 1.90 -0.42 5.92
CA VAL A 13 3.04 0.03 5.13
C VAL A 13 4.08 -1.08 5.13
N ALA A 14 4.50 -1.53 3.95
CA ALA A 14 5.52 -2.55 3.80
C ALA A 14 6.68 -2.01 2.97
N GLU A 15 7.83 -1.88 3.60
CA GLU A 15 9.03 -1.31 2.98
C GLU A 15 10.22 -1.78 3.80
N ASP A 16 11.22 -2.39 3.12
CA ASP A 16 12.35 -2.98 3.85
C ASP A 16 13.36 -1.93 4.32
N GLU A 17 13.42 -0.77 3.68
CA GLU A 17 14.35 0.28 4.12
C GLU A 17 13.68 1.11 5.21
N GLY A 18 14.23 1.06 6.42
CA GLY A 18 13.60 1.68 7.58
C GLY A 18 13.40 3.18 7.46
N LEU A 19 14.35 3.90 6.86
CA LEU A 19 14.22 5.35 6.73
C LEU A 19 13.12 5.71 5.73
N ILE A 20 13.02 4.97 4.64
CA ILE A 20 11.95 5.19 3.67
C ILE A 20 10.60 4.83 4.30
N ARG A 21 10.55 3.73 5.04
CA ARG A 21 9.33 3.33 5.73
C ARG A 21 8.85 4.40 6.71
N LEU A 22 9.80 4.94 7.49
CA LEU A 22 9.47 6.02 8.43
C LEU A 22 8.89 7.23 7.71
N ASP A 23 9.49 7.61 6.59
CA ASP A 23 9.04 8.75 5.83
C ASP A 23 7.61 8.53 5.30
N ILE A 24 7.34 7.32 4.82
CA ILE A 24 6.00 6.98 4.35
C ILE A 24 4.99 7.06 5.51
N VAL A 25 5.34 6.49 6.65
CA VAL A 25 4.46 6.50 7.82
C VAL A 25 4.16 7.93 8.26
N GLU A 26 5.16 8.78 8.30
CA GLU A 26 4.95 10.17 8.69
C GLU A 26 4.07 10.91 7.68
N THR A 27 4.31 10.67 6.40
CA THR A 27 3.50 11.30 5.36
C THR A 27 2.03 10.91 5.48
N LEU A 28 1.77 9.62 5.68
CA LEU A 28 0.41 9.13 5.80
C LEU A 28 -0.27 9.66 7.07
N THR A 29 0.47 9.66 8.17
CA THR A 29 -0.08 10.13 9.43
C THR A 29 -0.47 11.62 9.33
N GLN A 30 0.39 12.42 8.72
CA GLN A 30 0.10 13.84 8.54
C GLN A 30 -1.08 14.07 7.62
N ALA A 31 -1.32 13.15 6.70
CA ALA A 31 -2.45 13.26 5.77
C ALA A 31 -3.76 12.74 6.37
N GLY A 32 -3.74 12.25 7.60
CA GLY A 32 -4.96 11.83 8.29
C GLY A 32 -5.24 10.34 8.24
N PHE A 33 -4.32 9.54 7.70
CA PHE A 33 -4.46 8.08 7.70
C PHE A 33 -3.96 7.50 9.02
N GLU A 34 -4.48 6.34 9.36
CA GLU A 34 -4.02 5.62 10.54
C GLU A 34 -3.15 4.45 10.08
N VAL A 35 -1.85 4.52 10.38
CA VAL A 35 -0.94 3.43 10.05
C VAL A 35 -1.05 2.39 11.15
N VAL A 36 -1.62 1.23 10.80
CA VAL A 36 -1.91 0.19 11.79
C VAL A 36 -0.81 -0.87 11.86
N GLY A 37 0.08 -0.90 10.89
CA GLY A 37 1.18 -1.87 10.91
C GLY A 37 2.28 -1.49 9.95
N GLU A 38 3.48 -1.99 10.24
CA GLU A 38 4.65 -1.78 9.41
C GLU A 38 5.32 -3.13 9.19
N ALA A 39 5.66 -3.42 7.95
CA ALA A 39 6.32 -4.67 7.59
C ALA A 39 7.63 -4.37 6.87
N ALA A 40 8.63 -5.19 7.11
CA ALA A 40 9.95 -5.04 6.50
C ALA A 40 10.18 -6.04 5.38
N ASP A 41 9.26 -6.96 5.15
CA ASP A 41 9.38 -7.93 4.06
C ASP A 41 7.98 -8.39 3.66
N GLY A 42 7.92 -9.14 2.56
CA GLY A 42 6.63 -9.55 2.02
C GLY A 42 5.89 -10.58 2.85
N GLU A 43 6.62 -11.47 3.54
CA GLU A 43 5.95 -12.45 4.40
C GLU A 43 5.28 -11.76 5.59
N GLU A 44 6.00 -10.82 6.20
CA GLU A 44 5.44 -10.06 7.32
C GLU A 44 4.24 -9.24 6.85
N ALA A 45 4.31 -8.70 5.64
CA ALA A 45 3.20 -7.92 5.09
C ALA A 45 1.95 -8.76 4.97
N VAL A 46 2.07 -10.00 4.48
CA VAL A 46 0.91 -10.89 4.38
C VAL A 46 0.36 -11.20 5.76
N GLU A 47 1.23 -11.55 6.71
CA GLU A 47 0.79 -11.89 8.05
C GLU A 47 0.04 -10.74 8.72
N LEU A 48 0.60 -9.54 8.62
CA LEU A 48 -0.02 -8.38 9.25
C LEU A 48 -1.31 -7.99 8.55
N ALA A 49 -1.37 -8.10 7.23
CA ALA A 49 -2.59 -7.77 6.50
C ALA A 49 -3.72 -8.69 6.91
N LEU A 50 -3.46 -10.01 7.02
CA LEU A 50 -4.50 -10.94 7.39
C LEU A 50 -4.95 -10.75 8.83
N GLU A 51 -4.04 -10.31 9.70
CA GLU A 51 -4.37 -10.06 11.09
C GLU A 51 -5.12 -8.75 11.29
N LEU A 52 -4.66 -7.69 10.64
CA LEU A 52 -5.15 -6.34 10.90
C LEU A 52 -6.27 -5.89 9.96
N GLU A 53 -6.40 -6.52 8.81
CA GLU A 53 -7.43 -6.22 7.80
C GLU A 53 -7.47 -4.72 7.49
N PRO A 54 -6.37 -4.18 6.94
CA PRO A 54 -6.34 -2.76 6.63
C PRO A 54 -7.25 -2.41 5.45
N ASP A 55 -7.55 -1.12 5.32
CA ASP A 55 -8.26 -0.61 4.15
C ASP A 55 -7.34 -0.48 2.94
N LEU A 56 -6.05 -0.29 3.19
CA LEU A 56 -5.07 0.01 2.16
C LEU A 56 -3.73 -0.59 2.55
N CYS A 57 -3.04 -1.14 1.57
CA CYS A 57 -1.64 -1.57 1.72
C CYS A 57 -0.79 -0.73 0.79
N VAL A 58 0.25 -0.10 1.34
CA VAL A 58 1.28 0.60 0.57
C VAL A 58 2.53 -0.26 0.65
N MET A 59 2.96 -0.85 -0.48
CA MET A 59 4.00 -1.86 -0.48
C MET A 59 5.06 -1.60 -1.53
N ASP A 60 6.32 -1.74 -1.14
CA ASP A 60 7.42 -1.76 -2.08
C ASP A 60 7.37 -3.06 -2.89
N VAL A 61 7.75 -3.00 -4.15
CA VAL A 61 7.83 -4.20 -4.99
C VAL A 61 8.98 -5.09 -4.53
N LYS A 62 10.16 -4.50 -4.30
CA LYS A 62 11.35 -5.29 -3.96
C LYS A 62 11.52 -5.37 -2.46
N MET A 63 11.27 -6.54 -1.91
CA MET A 63 11.44 -6.81 -0.49
C MET A 63 12.04 -8.20 -0.30
N PRO A 64 12.78 -8.43 0.80
CA PRO A 64 13.30 -9.76 1.07
C PRO A 64 12.18 -10.75 1.38
N LYS A 65 12.49 -12.01 1.26
CA LYS A 65 11.64 -13.16 1.57
C LYS A 65 10.49 -13.34 0.58
N MET A 66 9.76 -12.29 0.28
CA MET A 66 8.67 -12.31 -0.68
C MET A 66 8.51 -10.91 -1.23
N ASP A 67 8.46 -10.76 -2.55
CA ASP A 67 8.30 -9.43 -3.14
C ASP A 67 6.87 -8.92 -2.94
N GLY A 68 6.70 -7.60 -3.15
CA GLY A 68 5.41 -6.97 -2.88
C GLY A 68 4.30 -7.41 -3.82
N ILE A 69 4.63 -7.77 -5.05
CA ILE A 69 3.61 -8.22 -6.00
C ILE A 69 3.05 -9.56 -5.55
N THR A 70 3.93 -10.50 -5.17
CA THR A 70 3.49 -11.79 -4.65
C THR A 70 2.71 -11.61 -3.35
N ALA A 71 3.18 -10.72 -2.47
CA ALA A 71 2.46 -10.44 -1.23
C ALA A 71 1.07 -9.91 -1.51
N ALA A 72 0.94 -8.98 -2.48
CA ALA A 72 -0.37 -8.44 -2.84
C ALA A 72 -1.30 -9.52 -3.34
N GLU A 73 -0.80 -10.43 -4.18
CA GLU A 73 -1.62 -11.54 -4.67
C GLU A 73 -2.17 -12.36 -3.51
N LYS A 74 -1.32 -12.69 -2.55
CA LYS A 74 -1.74 -13.52 -1.42
C LYS A 74 -2.73 -12.78 -0.54
N ILE A 75 -2.48 -11.50 -0.29
CA ILE A 75 -3.38 -10.69 0.54
C ILE A 75 -4.75 -10.59 -0.11
N LEU A 76 -4.79 -10.32 -1.41
CA LEU A 76 -6.06 -10.09 -2.10
C LEU A 76 -6.84 -11.37 -2.36
N GLN A 77 -6.24 -12.54 -2.17
CA GLN A 77 -6.98 -13.79 -2.17
C GLN A 77 -7.85 -13.93 -0.92
N GLU A 78 -7.47 -13.25 0.16
CA GLU A 78 -8.13 -13.40 1.46
C GLU A 78 -8.90 -12.16 1.88
N LEU A 79 -8.47 -10.98 1.43
CA LEU A 79 -9.05 -9.71 1.87
C LEU A 79 -9.43 -8.86 0.68
N SER A 80 -10.39 -7.95 0.92
CA SER A 80 -10.69 -6.88 -0.02
C SER A 80 -10.09 -5.60 0.52
N CYS A 81 -9.02 -5.10 -0.09
CA CYS A 81 -8.40 -3.84 0.30
C CYS A 81 -7.73 -3.22 -0.93
N ALA A 82 -7.46 -1.92 -0.85
CA ALA A 82 -6.74 -1.24 -1.91
C ALA A 82 -5.25 -1.51 -1.77
N VAL A 83 -4.53 -1.54 -2.89
CA VAL A 83 -3.08 -1.76 -2.89
C VAL A 83 -2.42 -0.71 -3.77
N VAL A 84 -1.42 -0.03 -3.21
CA VAL A 84 -0.55 0.89 -3.94
C VAL A 84 0.86 0.32 -3.91
N MET A 85 1.47 0.17 -5.08
CA MET A 85 2.83 -0.33 -5.18
C MET A 85 3.82 0.81 -5.26
N LEU A 86 4.97 0.63 -4.60
CA LEU A 86 6.11 1.53 -4.70
C LEU A 86 7.19 0.82 -5.48
N THR A 87 7.82 1.49 -6.44
CA THR A 87 8.83 0.85 -7.25
C THR A 87 9.94 1.83 -7.59
N ALA A 88 11.18 1.32 -7.66
CA ALA A 88 12.31 2.13 -8.06
C ALA A 88 12.37 2.29 -9.59
N PHE A 89 11.59 1.51 -10.32
CA PHE A 89 11.66 1.48 -11.77
C PHE A 89 10.26 1.56 -12.36
N SER A 90 10.13 2.27 -13.47
CA SER A 90 8.87 2.37 -14.19
C SER A 90 8.87 1.39 -15.36
N GLN A 91 9.29 0.16 -15.11
CA GLN A 91 9.34 -0.86 -16.15
C GLN A 91 7.94 -1.38 -16.43
N THR A 92 7.62 -1.48 -17.70
CA THR A 92 6.29 -1.90 -18.11
C THR A 92 5.91 -3.27 -17.55
N GLU A 93 6.87 -4.21 -17.54
CA GLU A 93 6.59 -5.55 -17.05
C GLU A 93 6.20 -5.55 -15.58
N LEU A 94 6.90 -4.76 -14.76
CA LEU A 94 6.58 -4.70 -13.34
C LEU A 94 5.24 -4.03 -13.10
N VAL A 95 4.94 -2.99 -13.88
CA VAL A 95 3.65 -2.31 -13.77
C VAL A 95 2.51 -3.27 -14.14
N GLU A 96 2.70 -4.04 -15.21
CA GLU A 96 1.69 -5.00 -15.64
C GLU A 96 1.50 -6.11 -14.60
N ARG A 97 2.60 -6.61 -14.04
CA ARG A 97 2.50 -7.64 -13.00
C ARG A 97 1.78 -7.12 -11.77
N ALA A 98 2.09 -5.87 -11.37
CA ALA A 98 1.44 -5.27 -10.21
C ALA A 98 -0.05 -5.10 -10.45
N ARG A 99 -0.43 -4.65 -11.63
CA ARG A 99 -1.84 -4.50 -11.98
C ARG A 99 -2.56 -5.85 -11.99
N ASP A 100 -1.92 -6.86 -12.58
CA ASP A 100 -2.52 -8.20 -12.63
C ASP A 100 -2.66 -8.81 -11.24
N ALA A 101 -1.79 -8.44 -10.32
CA ALA A 101 -1.87 -8.88 -8.93
C ALA A 101 -2.95 -8.14 -8.14
N GLY A 102 -3.53 -7.08 -8.71
CA GLY A 102 -4.61 -6.35 -8.08
C GLY A 102 -4.25 -4.98 -7.57
N ALA A 103 -3.02 -4.50 -7.81
CA ALA A 103 -2.64 -3.15 -7.40
C ALA A 103 -3.47 -2.13 -8.18
N MET A 104 -3.94 -1.12 -7.49
CA MET A 104 -4.82 -0.11 -8.08
C MET A 104 -4.09 1.17 -8.45
N ALA A 105 -2.85 1.33 -7.97
CA ALA A 105 -1.99 2.44 -8.35
C ALA A 105 -0.56 2.07 -8.04
N TYR A 106 0.37 2.80 -8.62
CA TYR A 106 1.78 2.62 -8.29
C TYR A 106 2.46 3.98 -8.29
N VAL A 107 3.56 4.08 -7.54
CA VAL A 107 4.33 5.32 -7.41
C VAL A 107 5.80 4.97 -7.61
N VAL A 108 6.49 5.77 -8.43
CA VAL A 108 7.89 5.53 -8.74
C VAL A 108 8.77 6.30 -7.76
N LYS A 109 9.78 5.62 -7.22
CA LYS A 109 10.74 6.25 -6.31
C LYS A 109 11.78 7.03 -7.11
N PRO A 110 12.30 8.12 -6.61
CA PRO A 110 11.90 8.78 -5.35
C PRO A 110 10.58 9.53 -5.54
N PHE A 111 9.78 9.58 -4.47
CA PHE A 111 8.49 10.25 -4.54
C PHE A 111 8.36 11.25 -3.41
N SER A 112 7.43 12.18 -3.58
CA SER A 112 7.10 13.17 -2.56
C SER A 112 5.69 12.89 -2.04
N PRO A 113 5.28 13.57 -0.96
CA PRO A 113 3.87 13.46 -0.55
C PRO A 113 2.91 13.85 -1.67
N ALA A 114 3.29 14.79 -2.54
CA ALA A 114 2.44 15.21 -3.66
C ALA A 114 2.27 14.09 -4.68
N ASP A 115 3.17 13.12 -4.72
CA ASP A 115 3.05 11.95 -5.59
C ASP A 115 2.26 10.84 -4.90
N LEU A 116 2.54 10.61 -3.62
CA LEU A 116 2.02 9.45 -2.90
C LEU A 116 0.55 9.61 -2.55
N ILE A 117 0.16 10.76 -2.01
CA ILE A 117 -1.20 10.94 -1.52
C ILE A 117 -2.25 10.84 -2.62
N PRO A 118 -2.07 11.50 -3.79
CA PRO A 118 -3.05 11.32 -4.87
C PRO A 118 -3.15 9.89 -5.37
N ALA A 119 -2.05 9.14 -5.41
CA ALA A 119 -2.09 7.75 -5.82
C ALA A 119 -2.92 6.92 -4.84
N ILE A 120 -2.77 7.19 -3.56
CA ILE A 120 -3.54 6.51 -2.53
C ILE A 120 -5.03 6.82 -2.67
N GLU A 121 -5.36 8.07 -2.92
CA GLU A 121 -6.76 8.47 -3.08
C GLU A 121 -7.38 7.83 -4.29
N ILE A 122 -6.63 7.73 -5.38
CA ILE A 122 -7.10 7.05 -6.58
C ILE A 122 -7.33 5.56 -6.29
N ALA A 123 -6.40 4.93 -5.58
CA ALA A 123 -6.54 3.51 -5.26
C ALA A 123 -7.75 3.25 -4.39
N LEU A 124 -7.98 4.08 -3.38
CA LEU A 124 -9.14 3.93 -2.52
C LEU A 124 -10.44 4.15 -3.28
N SER A 125 -10.45 5.13 -4.18
CA SER A 125 -11.63 5.42 -4.99
C SER A 125 -11.94 4.25 -5.93
N ARG A 126 -10.93 3.69 -6.58
CA ARG A 126 -11.12 2.55 -7.47
C ARG A 126 -11.60 1.33 -6.72
N HIS A 127 -11.06 1.10 -5.53
CA HIS A 127 -11.48 -0.03 -4.72
C HIS A 127 -12.94 0.11 -4.31
N ALA A 128 -13.38 1.32 -3.96
CA ALA A 128 -14.77 1.55 -3.60
C ALA A 128 -15.71 1.27 -4.76
N GLU A 129 -15.27 1.55 -6.00
CA GLU A 129 -16.10 1.29 -7.19
C GLU A 129 -16.29 -0.21 -7.43
N ILE A 130 -15.30 -1.01 -7.08
CA ILE A 130 -15.36 -2.45 -7.29
C ILE A 130 -16.32 -3.09 -6.29
N GLU A 131 -16.37 -2.57 -5.09
CA GLU A 131 -17.25 -3.09 -4.06
C GLU A 131 -18.67 -2.58 -4.24
#